data_30b67dc8d9d0fe9ad66cf915d80f7d01
#
_entry.id   30b67dc8d9d0fe9ad66cf915d80f7d01
#
_cell.length_a   1.000
_cell.length_b   1.000
_cell.length_c   1.000
_cell.angle_alpha   90.00
_cell.angle_beta   90.00
_cell.angle_gamma   90.00
#
_symmetry.space_group_name_H-M   'P 1'
#
loop_
_entity.id
_entity.type
_entity.pdbx_description
1 polymer ?
#
loop_
_entity_poly.entity_id
_entity_poly.type
_entity_poly.pdbx_seq_one_letter_code
_entity_poly.pdbx_strand_id
1 'polypeptide(L)'
;ALITGSDLPLDDRVFRLARGAVGVMAALPLVGIPPRELLPFLLPGVAAAAFVIVLAFAGGFVLANHGVSRETGVLSLLAGGASLMPAIAKDVGADVRYVTLTQYLRLLVVSMTLPLVAGLLSAPQTHAPEETDPYWWMWLLVPAIVLVGQPLGKLLRLPNSSVFGPMLLTALLGSLTPFQIIPPQPLMVGAFLCLGWMCGGGLSVPALRQFSRLLPATLAYIVLLMAACAASGWVMSKWLGLSLYEGYLATTPGALETALALSAEGGAGPAVVSLQIIRLVCILIVAGYLPNLLRKLSR
;
A
#
# COMPACT_ATOMS: atom_id res chain seq x y z
N ALA A 1 2.32 -14.35 16.64
CA ALA A 1 0.92 -14.15 17.03
C ALA A 1 0.11 -15.45 16.89
N LEU A 2 0.04 -16.09 15.71
CA LEU A 2 -0.74 -17.31 15.49
C LEU A 2 -0.23 -18.51 16.31
N ILE A 3 1.07 -18.64 16.50
CA ILE A 3 1.69 -19.76 17.25
C ILE A 3 1.68 -19.48 18.74
N THR A 4 1.97 -18.27 19.16
CA THR A 4 2.07 -17.89 20.58
C THR A 4 0.73 -17.51 21.22
N GLY A 5 -0.31 -17.33 20.42
CA GLY A 5 -1.63 -16.88 20.86
C GLY A 5 -1.69 -15.45 21.40
N SER A 6 -0.58 -14.71 21.37
CA SER A 6 -0.47 -13.32 21.80
C SER A 6 -0.12 -12.43 20.61
N ASP A 7 -0.62 -11.19 20.63
CA ASP A 7 -0.20 -10.17 19.69
C ASP A 7 1.29 -9.88 19.90
N LEU A 8 2.03 -9.77 18.80
CA LEU A 8 3.45 -9.43 18.79
C LEU A 8 3.59 -8.05 18.12
N PRO A 9 3.23 -6.97 18.81
CA PRO A 9 3.30 -5.64 18.23
C PRO A 9 4.76 -5.27 17.96
N LEU A 10 5.03 -4.74 16.78
CA LEU A 10 6.29 -4.07 16.49
C LEU A 10 6.22 -2.65 17.06
N ASP A 11 7.35 -2.17 17.58
CA ASP A 11 7.43 -0.77 18.03
C ASP A 11 7.09 0.17 16.86
N ASP A 12 6.19 1.12 17.12
CA ASP A 12 5.70 2.07 16.11
C ASP A 12 6.84 2.91 15.49
N ARG A 13 7.93 3.15 16.23
CA ARG A 13 9.09 3.90 15.73
C ARG A 13 9.85 3.08 14.70
N VAL A 14 10.10 1.80 15.02
CA VAL A 14 10.78 0.85 14.11
C VAL A 14 9.95 0.68 12.84
N PHE A 15 8.64 0.51 12.98
CA PHE A 15 7.74 0.39 11.82
C PHE A 15 7.73 1.66 10.96
N ARG A 16 7.71 2.84 11.55
CA ARG A 16 7.81 4.10 10.80
C ARG A 16 9.14 4.26 10.06
N LEU A 17 10.25 3.85 10.68
CA LEU A 17 11.57 3.87 10.03
C LEU A 17 11.61 2.92 8.82
N ALA A 18 11.10 1.70 8.99
CA ALA A 18 11.00 0.73 7.89
C ALA A 18 10.18 1.27 6.71
N ARG A 19 9.03 1.88 6.98
CA ARG A 19 8.20 2.53 5.94
C ARG A 19 8.92 3.68 5.26
N GLY A 20 9.69 4.45 6.02
CA GLY A 20 10.50 5.53 5.48
C GLY A 20 11.58 5.04 4.53
N ALA A 21 12.25 3.93 4.87
CA ALA A 21 13.24 3.30 4.00
C ALA A 21 12.62 2.83 2.66
N VAL A 22 11.42 2.23 2.72
CA VAL A 22 10.67 1.90 1.48
C VAL A 22 10.29 3.16 0.72
N GLY A 23 9.95 4.26 1.40
CA GLY A 23 9.70 5.57 0.76
C GLY A 23 10.90 6.08 -0.02
N VAL A 24 12.12 5.95 0.53
CA VAL A 24 13.37 6.28 -0.17
C VAL A 24 13.50 5.46 -1.46
N MET A 25 13.31 4.14 -1.36
CA MET A 25 13.40 3.23 -2.50
C MET A 25 12.36 3.53 -3.57
N ALA A 26 11.12 3.79 -3.15
CA ALA A 26 10.02 4.13 -4.05
C ALA A 26 10.20 5.46 -4.79
N ALA A 27 11.07 6.35 -4.31
CA ALA A 27 11.39 7.60 -4.97
C ALA A 27 12.32 7.43 -6.17
N LEU A 28 13.15 6.39 -6.19
CA LEU A 28 14.19 6.23 -7.21
C LEU A 28 13.66 6.31 -8.65
N PRO A 29 12.54 5.66 -9.02
CA PRO A 29 11.96 5.79 -10.35
C PRO A 29 11.39 7.18 -10.67
N LEU A 30 11.26 8.07 -9.68
CA LEU A 30 10.74 9.43 -9.85
C LEU A 30 11.83 10.49 -9.94
N VAL A 31 13.07 10.14 -9.61
CA VAL A 31 14.20 11.07 -9.63
C VAL A 31 14.43 11.60 -11.05
N GLY A 32 14.48 12.93 -11.18
CA GLY A 32 14.72 13.60 -12.46
C GLY A 32 13.52 13.67 -13.41
N ILE A 33 12.37 13.10 -13.03
CA ILE A 33 11.17 13.15 -13.88
C ILE A 33 10.38 14.43 -13.60
N PRO A 34 10.16 15.28 -14.61
CA PRO A 34 9.37 16.49 -14.44
C PRO A 34 7.89 16.13 -14.18
N PRO A 35 7.19 16.87 -13.30
CA PRO A 35 5.79 16.59 -12.92
C PRO A 35 4.83 16.47 -14.11
N ARG A 36 5.11 17.15 -15.21
CA ARG A 36 4.30 17.09 -16.43
C ARG A 36 4.25 15.69 -17.06
N GLU A 37 5.29 14.90 -16.89
CA GLU A 37 5.35 13.52 -17.39
C GLU A 37 4.55 12.53 -16.53
N LEU A 38 4.11 12.96 -15.34
CA LEU A 38 3.23 12.20 -14.46
C LEU A 38 1.74 12.46 -14.76
N LEU A 39 1.40 13.53 -15.49
CA LEU A 39 0.02 13.88 -15.85
C LEU A 39 -0.73 12.79 -16.63
N PRO A 40 -0.12 12.06 -17.58
CA PRO A 40 -0.79 10.96 -18.29
C PRO A 40 -1.33 9.85 -17.37
N PHE A 41 -0.73 9.68 -16.19
CA PHE A 41 -1.15 8.67 -15.22
C PHE A 41 -2.35 9.10 -14.37
N LEU A 42 -2.76 10.39 -14.42
CA LEU A 42 -3.82 10.91 -13.56
C LEU A 42 -5.18 10.27 -13.89
N LEU A 43 -5.58 10.30 -15.15
CA LEU A 43 -6.88 9.74 -15.57
C LEU A 43 -6.96 8.21 -15.36
N PRO A 44 -5.97 7.41 -15.80
CA PRO A 44 -5.94 5.99 -15.52
C PRO A 44 -5.90 5.66 -14.02
N GLY A 45 -5.15 6.44 -13.24
CA GLY A 45 -5.05 6.27 -11.79
C GLY A 45 -6.38 6.53 -11.08
N VAL A 46 -7.09 7.60 -11.46
CA VAL A 46 -8.43 7.88 -10.93
C VAL A 46 -9.43 6.80 -11.34
N ALA A 47 -9.37 6.31 -12.59
CA ALA A 47 -10.24 5.23 -13.06
C ALA A 47 -9.99 3.93 -12.28
N ALA A 48 -8.72 3.55 -12.07
CA ALA A 48 -8.36 2.38 -11.26
C ALA A 48 -8.82 2.55 -9.80
N ALA A 49 -8.65 3.74 -9.21
CA ALA A 49 -9.12 4.03 -7.87
C ALA A 49 -10.65 3.91 -7.75
N ALA A 50 -11.39 4.50 -8.68
CA ALA A 50 -12.85 4.43 -8.74
C ALA A 50 -13.32 2.97 -8.85
N PHE A 51 -12.68 2.17 -9.70
CA PHE A 51 -12.97 0.75 -9.84
C PHE A 51 -12.82 -0.02 -8.53
N VAL A 52 -11.71 0.16 -7.83
CA VAL A 52 -11.46 -0.50 -6.52
C VAL A 52 -12.46 -0.02 -5.46
N ILE A 53 -12.81 1.26 -5.45
CA ILE A 53 -13.80 1.82 -4.51
C ILE A 53 -15.18 1.21 -4.78
N VAL A 54 -15.62 1.14 -6.04
CA VAL A 54 -16.90 0.52 -6.42
C VAL A 54 -16.95 -0.95 -6.00
N LEU A 55 -15.85 -1.70 -6.23
CA LEU A 55 -15.77 -3.09 -5.79
C LEU A 55 -15.86 -3.21 -4.25
N ALA A 56 -15.21 -2.31 -3.51
CA ALA A 56 -15.27 -2.33 -2.05
C ALA A 56 -16.68 -2.05 -1.53
N PHE A 57 -17.41 -1.12 -2.15
CA PHE A 57 -18.81 -0.86 -1.81
C PHE A 57 -19.70 -2.06 -2.17
N ALA A 58 -19.59 -2.57 -3.39
CA ALA A 58 -20.36 -3.74 -3.83
C ALA A 58 -20.12 -4.96 -2.93
N GLY A 59 -18.85 -5.29 -2.66
CA GLY A 59 -18.50 -6.37 -1.74
C GLY A 59 -18.97 -6.12 -0.31
N GLY A 60 -18.89 -4.86 0.17
CA GLY A 60 -19.38 -4.48 1.48
C GLY A 60 -20.89 -4.72 1.64
N PHE A 61 -21.69 -4.42 0.63
CA PHE A 61 -23.12 -4.72 0.64
C PHE A 61 -23.39 -6.24 0.58
N VAL A 62 -22.62 -6.99 -0.20
CA VAL A 62 -22.73 -8.46 -0.22
C VAL A 62 -22.38 -9.03 1.15
N LEU A 63 -21.33 -8.54 1.79
CA LEU A 63 -20.90 -8.99 3.11
C LEU A 63 -21.94 -8.65 4.19
N ALA A 64 -22.67 -7.54 4.03
CA ALA A 64 -23.76 -7.16 4.94
C ALA A 64 -24.89 -8.20 4.96
N ASN A 65 -25.13 -8.91 3.87
CA ASN A 65 -26.10 -10.00 3.81
C ASN A 65 -25.68 -11.24 4.61
N HIS A 66 -24.43 -11.29 5.08
CA HIS A 66 -23.87 -12.38 5.86
C HIS A 66 -23.75 -12.05 7.37
N GLY A 67 -24.45 -11.00 7.85
CA GLY A 67 -24.61 -10.72 9.27
C GLY A 67 -23.69 -9.64 9.84
N VAL A 68 -23.09 -8.79 9.01
CA VAL A 68 -22.40 -7.57 9.44
C VAL A 68 -23.18 -6.32 9.00
N SER A 69 -22.99 -5.18 9.69
CA SER A 69 -23.59 -3.94 9.23
C SER A 69 -22.99 -3.50 7.88
N ARG A 70 -23.73 -2.71 7.09
CA ARG A 70 -23.26 -2.17 5.81
C ARG A 70 -21.98 -1.36 5.98
N GLU A 71 -21.93 -0.56 7.04
CA GLU A 71 -20.76 0.25 7.42
C GLU A 71 -19.55 -0.64 7.69
N THR A 72 -19.75 -1.70 8.47
CA THR A 72 -18.69 -2.69 8.75
C THR A 72 -18.20 -3.36 7.48
N GLY A 73 -19.12 -3.80 6.61
CA GLY A 73 -18.77 -4.45 5.34
C GLY A 73 -17.94 -3.54 4.44
N VAL A 74 -18.40 -2.32 4.19
CA VAL A 74 -17.69 -1.36 3.30
C VAL A 74 -16.31 -1.00 3.87
N LEU A 75 -16.23 -0.66 5.18
CA LEU A 75 -14.97 -0.29 5.83
C LEU A 75 -13.97 -1.43 5.89
N SER A 76 -14.46 -2.67 6.00
CA SER A 76 -13.60 -3.87 5.98
C SER A 76 -12.92 -4.06 4.64
N LEU A 77 -13.61 -3.75 3.54
CA LEU A 77 -13.16 -4.07 2.18
C LEU A 77 -12.48 -2.89 1.48
N LEU A 78 -12.69 -1.66 1.94
CA LEU A 78 -12.05 -0.47 1.35
C LEU A 78 -10.55 -0.45 1.67
N ALA A 79 -9.74 -0.41 0.61
CA ALA A 79 -8.27 -0.50 0.69
C ALA A 79 -7.60 0.84 1.07
N GLY A 80 -8.02 1.46 2.18
CA GLY A 80 -7.59 2.81 2.59
C GLY A 80 -6.58 2.89 3.73
N GLY A 81 -5.99 1.78 4.12
CA GLY A 81 -4.99 1.73 5.21
C GLY A 81 -5.51 1.05 6.47
N ALA A 82 -4.70 0.15 7.02
CA ALA A 82 -5.06 -0.68 8.17
C ALA A 82 -5.32 0.10 9.47
N SER A 83 -4.82 1.31 9.58
CA SER A 83 -5.03 2.20 10.74
C SER A 83 -6.19 3.17 10.58
N LEU A 84 -6.45 3.64 9.35
CA LEU A 84 -7.47 4.66 9.09
C LEU A 84 -8.88 4.06 9.11
N MET A 85 -9.09 2.90 8.50
CA MET A 85 -10.41 2.28 8.42
C MET A 85 -10.97 1.90 9.79
N PRO A 86 -10.19 1.32 10.73
CA PRO A 86 -10.65 1.09 12.10
C PRO A 86 -11.00 2.38 12.87
N ALA A 87 -10.28 3.48 12.62
CA ALA A 87 -10.60 4.76 13.25
C ALA A 87 -11.97 5.28 12.76
N ILE A 88 -12.22 5.26 11.45
CA ILE A 88 -13.52 5.63 10.87
C ILE A 88 -14.63 4.68 11.37
N ALA A 89 -14.34 3.37 11.49
CA ALA A 89 -15.30 2.39 12.00
C ALA A 89 -15.80 2.75 13.40
N LYS A 90 -14.90 3.22 14.26
CA LYS A 90 -15.25 3.72 15.59
C LYS A 90 -16.20 4.93 15.53
N ASP A 91 -15.95 5.87 14.61
CA ASP A 91 -16.73 7.11 14.47
C ASP A 91 -18.14 6.86 13.92
N VAL A 92 -18.32 5.82 13.11
CA VAL A 92 -19.62 5.46 12.52
C VAL A 92 -20.35 4.33 13.27
N GLY A 93 -19.77 3.80 14.36
CA GLY A 93 -20.38 2.72 15.14
C GLY A 93 -20.30 1.33 14.49
N ALA A 94 -19.38 1.15 13.54
CA ALA A 94 -19.11 -0.15 12.90
C ALA A 94 -18.28 -1.07 13.80
N ASP A 95 -18.25 -2.37 13.49
CA ASP A 95 -17.42 -3.33 14.25
C ASP A 95 -15.93 -3.13 13.94
N VAL A 96 -15.26 -2.39 14.84
CA VAL A 96 -13.83 -2.06 14.73
C VAL A 96 -12.96 -3.31 14.69
N ARG A 97 -13.34 -4.37 15.44
CA ARG A 97 -12.55 -5.62 15.52
C ARG A 97 -12.56 -6.35 14.18
N TYR A 98 -13.75 -6.48 13.59
CA TYR A 98 -13.89 -7.11 12.28
C TYR A 98 -13.22 -6.31 11.17
N VAL A 99 -13.38 -4.98 11.15
CA VAL A 99 -12.69 -4.10 10.20
C VAL A 99 -11.18 -4.25 10.33
N THR A 100 -10.64 -4.22 11.54
CA THR A 100 -9.20 -4.39 11.80
C THR A 100 -8.70 -5.75 11.30
N LEU A 101 -9.39 -6.83 11.67
CA LEU A 101 -9.03 -8.18 11.25
C LEU A 101 -8.98 -8.30 9.73
N THR A 102 -10.01 -7.82 9.05
CA THR A 102 -10.09 -7.92 7.57
C THR A 102 -9.02 -7.10 6.88
N GLN A 103 -8.70 -5.90 7.40
CA GLN A 103 -7.63 -5.06 6.88
C GLN A 103 -6.26 -5.75 6.99
N TYR A 104 -5.94 -6.36 8.14
CA TYR A 104 -4.68 -7.09 8.33
C TYR A 104 -4.65 -8.40 7.54
N LEU A 105 -5.75 -9.14 7.48
CA LEU A 105 -5.85 -10.35 6.68
C LEU A 105 -5.61 -10.07 5.20
N ARG A 106 -6.20 -8.98 4.67
CA ARG A 106 -5.94 -8.56 3.29
C ARG A 106 -4.47 -8.19 3.09
N LEU A 107 -3.88 -7.41 3.99
CA LEU A 107 -2.46 -7.07 3.90
C LEU A 107 -1.59 -8.31 3.87
N LEU A 108 -1.86 -9.30 4.73
CA LEU A 108 -1.11 -10.55 4.76
C LEU A 108 -1.25 -11.32 3.45
N VAL A 109 -2.49 -11.54 2.98
CA VAL A 109 -2.75 -12.29 1.74
C VAL A 109 -2.08 -11.61 0.55
N VAL A 110 -2.25 -10.29 0.42
CA VAL A 110 -1.64 -9.52 -0.67
C VAL A 110 -0.11 -9.55 -0.58
N SER A 111 0.47 -9.30 0.59
CA SER A 111 1.93 -9.29 0.76
C SER A 111 2.59 -10.65 0.52
N MET A 112 1.89 -11.75 0.78
CA MET A 112 2.39 -13.10 0.48
C MET A 112 2.24 -13.47 -0.99
N THR A 113 1.14 -13.09 -1.62
CA THR A 113 0.84 -13.47 -3.00
C THR A 113 1.50 -12.56 -4.02
N LEU A 114 1.72 -11.30 -3.67
CA LEU A 114 2.25 -10.28 -4.57
C LEU A 114 3.66 -10.63 -5.10
N PRO A 115 4.64 -11.03 -4.26
CA PRO A 115 5.94 -11.50 -4.74
C PRO A 115 5.85 -12.76 -5.60
N LEU A 116 4.94 -13.69 -5.25
CA LEU A 116 4.75 -14.93 -6.01
C LEU A 116 4.23 -14.65 -7.41
N VAL A 117 3.21 -13.81 -7.54
CA VAL A 117 2.65 -13.42 -8.84
C VAL A 117 3.64 -12.55 -9.62
N ALA A 118 4.29 -11.60 -8.95
CA ALA A 118 5.30 -10.75 -9.56
C ALA A 118 6.49 -11.56 -10.10
N GLY A 119 6.90 -12.61 -9.40
CA GLY A 119 7.95 -13.54 -9.85
C GLY A 119 7.57 -14.40 -11.06
N LEU A 120 6.27 -14.60 -11.31
CA LEU A 120 5.77 -15.26 -12.52
C LEU A 120 5.69 -14.32 -13.73
N LEU A 121 5.64 -13.01 -13.47
CA LEU A 121 5.62 -11.98 -14.49
C LEU A 121 7.07 -11.53 -14.76
N SER A 122 7.45 -11.44 -16.03
CA SER A 122 8.77 -10.94 -16.38
C SER A 122 8.91 -9.48 -15.94
N ALA A 123 9.82 -9.23 -15.00
CA ALA A 123 10.14 -7.87 -14.56
C ALA A 123 10.81 -7.13 -15.73
N PRO A 124 10.47 -5.85 -15.96
CA PRO A 124 11.16 -5.05 -16.98
C PRO A 124 12.60 -4.81 -16.52
N GLN A 125 13.58 -5.35 -17.25
CA GLN A 125 15.01 -5.17 -16.93
C GLN A 125 15.52 -3.76 -17.30
N THR A 126 14.64 -2.87 -17.74
CA THR A 126 15.00 -1.56 -18.31
C THR A 126 15.54 -0.56 -17.28
N HIS A 127 15.28 -0.77 -16.02
CA HIS A 127 15.70 0.12 -14.93
C HIS A 127 16.26 -0.66 -13.73
N ALA A 128 16.73 -1.90 -13.96
CA ALA A 128 17.44 -2.63 -12.91
C ALA A 128 18.58 -1.72 -12.41
N PRO A 129 18.66 -1.43 -11.11
CA PRO A 129 19.77 -0.66 -10.59
C PRO A 129 21.05 -1.36 -11.01
N GLU A 130 21.98 -0.63 -11.63
CA GLU A 130 23.35 -1.16 -11.79
C GLU A 130 23.80 -1.58 -10.39
N GLU A 131 24.37 -2.78 -10.26
CA GLU A 131 24.96 -3.29 -9.02
C GLU A 131 26.18 -2.44 -8.64
N THR A 132 25.92 -1.19 -8.31
CA THR A 132 26.91 -0.28 -7.77
C THR A 132 26.87 -0.39 -6.26
N ASP A 133 27.94 -0.78 -5.64
CA ASP A 133 28.05 -0.81 -4.20
C ASP A 133 27.72 0.57 -3.63
N PRO A 134 26.81 0.64 -2.64
CA PRO A 134 26.47 1.93 -2.04
C PRO A 134 27.69 2.54 -1.36
N TYR A 135 27.94 3.80 -1.64
CA TYR A 135 28.97 4.53 -0.93
C TYR A 135 28.77 4.43 0.59
N TRP A 136 29.84 4.34 1.39
CA TRP A 136 29.75 4.17 2.85
C TRP A 136 28.86 5.22 3.54
N TRP A 137 28.82 6.44 3.03
CA TRP A 137 27.99 7.52 3.56
C TRP A 137 26.48 7.35 3.32
N MET A 138 26.06 6.45 2.40
CA MET A 138 24.66 6.10 2.20
C MET A 138 24.03 5.43 3.43
N TRP A 139 24.86 4.74 4.24
CA TRP A 139 24.43 4.17 5.52
C TRP A 139 23.97 5.24 6.53
N LEU A 140 24.46 6.47 6.40
CA LEU A 140 24.04 7.62 7.21
C LEU A 140 22.99 8.45 6.50
N LEU A 141 23.11 8.65 5.19
CA LEU A 141 22.20 9.48 4.42
C LEU A 141 20.78 8.91 4.39
N VAL A 142 20.61 7.61 4.13
CA VAL A 142 19.28 7.00 4.03
C VAL A 142 18.52 7.10 5.36
N PRO A 143 19.06 6.72 6.52
CA PRO A 143 18.41 7.00 7.81
C PRO A 143 18.15 8.49 8.06
N ALA A 144 19.06 9.38 7.69
CA ALA A 144 18.88 10.82 7.84
C ALA A 144 17.69 11.32 7.00
N ILE A 145 17.59 10.89 5.74
CA ILE A 145 16.43 11.19 4.88
C ILE A 145 15.13 10.69 5.54
N VAL A 146 15.13 9.49 6.11
CA VAL A 146 13.95 8.93 6.78
C VAL A 146 13.56 9.76 8.00
N LEU A 147 14.52 10.13 8.83
CA LEU A 147 14.29 10.89 10.06
C LEU A 147 13.81 12.33 9.77
N VAL A 148 14.38 13.00 8.76
CA VAL A 148 14.01 14.36 8.36
C VAL A 148 12.76 14.36 7.49
N GLY A 149 12.60 13.39 6.61
CA GLY A 149 11.47 13.30 5.70
C GLY A 149 10.13 13.10 6.41
N GLN A 150 10.11 12.33 7.51
CA GLN A 150 8.87 12.11 8.26
C GLN A 150 8.26 13.40 8.83
N PRO A 151 8.98 14.23 9.60
CA PRO A 151 8.44 15.51 10.07
C PRO A 151 8.11 16.47 8.92
N LEU A 152 8.91 16.49 7.85
CA LEU A 152 8.61 17.26 6.65
C LEU A 152 7.28 16.83 6.02
N GLY A 153 7.05 15.52 5.88
CA GLY A 153 5.78 14.99 5.38
C GLY A 153 4.59 15.36 6.25
N LYS A 154 4.76 15.41 7.57
CA LYS A 154 3.72 15.88 8.51
C LYS A 154 3.45 17.38 8.34
N LEU A 155 4.49 18.18 8.21
CA LEU A 155 4.39 19.64 8.00
C LEU A 155 3.63 19.95 6.70
N LEU A 156 3.91 19.21 5.64
CA LEU A 156 3.23 19.32 4.34
C LEU A 156 1.85 18.63 4.32
N ARG A 157 1.40 18.07 5.44
CA ARG A 157 0.13 17.34 5.58
C ARG A 157 -0.02 16.21 4.56
N LEU A 158 1.10 15.57 4.18
CA LEU A 158 1.06 14.46 3.23
C LEU A 158 0.35 13.24 3.85
N PRO A 159 -0.49 12.55 3.08
CA PRO A 159 -1.04 11.28 3.51
C PRO A 159 0.11 10.30 3.73
N ASN A 160 0.02 9.46 4.77
CA ASN A 160 1.07 8.50 5.07
C ASN A 160 2.49 9.11 5.11
N SER A 161 2.64 10.20 5.90
CA SER A 161 3.85 11.02 5.97
C SER A 161 5.14 10.24 6.21
N SER A 162 5.06 9.04 6.83
CA SER A 162 6.21 8.16 7.07
C SER A 162 6.77 7.51 5.79
N VAL A 163 5.99 7.43 4.70
CA VAL A 163 6.44 6.96 3.38
C VAL A 163 6.68 8.16 2.45
N PHE A 164 5.67 9.02 2.30
CA PHE A 164 5.71 10.10 1.30
C PHE A 164 6.64 11.25 1.67
N GLY A 165 6.91 11.48 2.96
CA GLY A 165 7.90 12.47 3.39
C GLY A 165 9.32 12.11 2.93
N PRO A 166 9.86 10.94 3.33
CA PRO A 166 11.14 10.47 2.83
C PRO A 166 11.20 10.32 1.31
N MET A 167 10.11 9.84 0.67
CA MET A 167 10.01 9.71 -0.77
C MET A 167 10.18 11.06 -1.48
N LEU A 168 9.45 12.10 -1.05
CA LEU A 168 9.55 13.44 -1.60
C LEU A 168 10.95 14.03 -1.41
N LEU A 169 11.52 13.87 -0.20
CA LEU A 169 12.86 14.35 0.10
C LEU A 169 13.92 13.66 -0.75
N THR A 170 13.79 12.34 -0.96
CA THR A 170 14.70 11.57 -1.84
C THR A 170 14.58 12.02 -3.30
N ALA A 171 13.35 12.15 -3.81
CA ALA A 171 13.13 12.61 -5.18
C ALA A 171 13.71 14.02 -5.40
N LEU A 172 13.53 14.91 -4.43
CA LEU A 172 14.09 16.27 -4.49
C LEU A 172 15.62 16.26 -4.44
N LEU A 173 16.22 15.57 -3.48
CA LEU A 173 17.68 15.46 -3.36
C LEU A 173 18.30 14.82 -4.60
N GLY A 174 17.73 13.70 -5.08
CA GLY A 174 18.22 13.02 -6.28
C GLY A 174 18.09 13.85 -7.56
N SER A 175 17.09 14.76 -7.62
CA SER A 175 16.94 15.68 -8.75
C SER A 175 17.88 16.90 -8.67
N LEU A 176 18.31 17.30 -7.48
CA LEU A 176 19.17 18.46 -7.23
C LEU A 176 20.66 18.09 -7.15
N THR A 177 20.98 16.84 -6.92
CA THR A 177 22.35 16.37 -6.74
C THR A 177 22.73 15.42 -7.88
N PRO A 178 24.01 15.40 -8.30
CA PRO A 178 24.50 14.47 -9.32
C PRO A 178 24.65 13.03 -8.77
N PHE A 179 24.43 12.81 -7.47
CA PHE A 179 24.65 11.52 -6.84
C PHE A 179 23.39 10.67 -6.91
N GLN A 180 23.53 9.43 -7.36
CA GLN A 180 22.48 8.42 -7.24
C GLN A 180 22.36 7.98 -5.78
N ILE A 181 21.15 8.04 -5.24
CA ILE A 181 20.87 7.55 -3.89
C ILE A 181 20.63 6.04 -4.00
N ILE A 182 21.60 5.26 -3.52
CA ILE A 182 21.55 3.79 -3.52
C ILE A 182 21.36 3.31 -2.09
N PRO A 183 20.14 2.86 -1.69
CA PRO A 183 19.92 2.38 -0.33
C PRO A 183 20.73 1.10 -0.07
N PRO A 184 21.45 1.00 1.06
CA PRO A 184 22.17 -0.22 1.41
C PRO A 184 21.23 -1.41 1.53
N GLN A 185 21.55 -2.53 0.85
CA GLN A 185 20.70 -3.71 0.79
C GLN A 185 20.33 -4.26 2.19
N PRO A 186 21.24 -4.38 3.18
CA PRO A 186 20.85 -4.87 4.50
C PRO A 186 19.83 -3.99 5.21
N LEU A 187 19.86 -2.67 4.98
CA LEU A 187 18.86 -1.74 5.51
C LEU A 187 17.48 -2.02 4.91
N MET A 188 17.43 -2.30 3.61
CA MET A 188 16.19 -2.64 2.90
C MET A 188 15.63 -3.98 3.35
N VAL A 189 16.47 -5.01 3.48
CA VAL A 189 16.07 -6.31 4.02
C VAL A 189 15.48 -6.15 5.42
N GLY A 190 16.12 -5.38 6.29
CA GLY A 190 15.59 -5.06 7.62
C GLY A 190 14.23 -4.36 7.58
N ALA A 191 14.04 -3.40 6.66
CA ALA A 191 12.78 -2.72 6.46
C ALA A 191 11.67 -3.69 6.00
N PHE A 192 11.95 -4.58 5.05
CA PHE A 192 11.00 -5.58 4.57
C PHE A 192 10.63 -6.61 5.64
N LEU A 193 11.57 -7.04 6.47
CA LEU A 193 11.30 -7.92 7.61
C LEU A 193 10.36 -7.23 8.62
N CYS A 194 10.56 -5.95 8.90
CA CYS A 194 9.67 -5.18 9.78
C CYS A 194 8.25 -5.06 9.20
N LEU A 195 8.13 -4.83 7.88
CA LEU A 195 6.82 -4.78 7.21
C LEU A 195 6.11 -6.13 7.26
N GLY A 196 6.82 -7.23 6.96
CA GLY A 196 6.29 -8.59 7.06
C GLY A 196 5.84 -8.94 8.48
N TRP A 197 6.66 -8.57 9.48
CA TRP A 197 6.30 -8.74 10.88
C TRP A 197 5.01 -8.03 11.25
N MET A 198 4.84 -6.78 10.83
CA MET A 198 3.63 -6.01 11.10
C MET A 198 2.38 -6.65 10.47
N CYS A 199 2.50 -7.15 9.23
CA CYS A 199 1.39 -7.82 8.56
C CYS A 199 0.95 -9.10 9.30
N GLY A 200 1.91 -9.91 9.78
CA GLY A 200 1.63 -11.15 10.51
C GLY A 200 1.29 -10.94 11.98
N GLY A 201 1.91 -9.93 12.61
CA GLY A 201 1.77 -9.64 14.05
C GLY A 201 0.38 -9.08 14.44
N GLY A 202 -0.31 -8.44 13.49
CA GLY A 202 -1.64 -7.89 13.71
C GLY A 202 -2.81 -8.91 13.68
N LEU A 203 -2.53 -10.18 13.37
CA LEU A 203 -3.54 -11.24 13.33
C LEU A 203 -3.59 -12.01 14.65
N SER A 204 -4.64 -11.82 15.44
CA SER A 204 -4.84 -12.55 16.69
C SER A 204 -5.73 -13.78 16.51
N VAL A 205 -5.36 -14.90 17.18
CA VAL A 205 -6.16 -16.14 17.19
C VAL A 205 -7.57 -15.93 17.73
N PRO A 206 -7.77 -15.16 18.83
CA PRO A 206 -9.10 -14.87 19.34
C PRO A 206 -10.01 -14.19 18.30
N ALA A 207 -9.49 -13.18 17.57
CA ALA A 207 -10.26 -12.50 16.52
C ALA A 207 -10.59 -13.45 15.35
N LEU A 208 -9.64 -14.29 14.92
CA LEU A 208 -9.89 -15.30 13.89
C LEU A 208 -10.99 -16.29 14.30
N ARG A 209 -10.99 -16.75 15.56
CA ARG A 209 -12.02 -17.65 16.08
C ARG A 209 -13.38 -16.96 16.19
N GLN A 210 -13.43 -15.72 16.67
CA GLN A 210 -14.65 -14.94 16.81
C GLN A 210 -15.36 -14.75 15.48
N PHE A 211 -14.62 -14.49 14.41
CA PHE A 211 -15.15 -14.21 13.08
C PHE A 211 -15.00 -15.39 12.11
N SER A 212 -14.79 -16.61 12.63
CA SER A 212 -14.52 -17.83 11.81
C SER A 212 -15.58 -18.09 10.73
N ARG A 213 -16.85 -17.79 11.02
CA ARG A 213 -17.97 -17.94 10.05
C ARG A 213 -17.89 -16.94 8.88
N LEU A 214 -17.31 -15.78 9.10
CA LEU A 214 -17.17 -14.73 8.08
C LEU A 214 -15.86 -14.85 7.30
N LEU A 215 -14.86 -15.56 7.83
CA LEU A 215 -13.55 -15.71 7.19
C LEU A 215 -13.61 -16.27 5.77
N PRO A 216 -14.39 -17.32 5.45
CA PRO A 216 -14.46 -17.84 4.08
C PRO A 216 -14.97 -16.79 3.09
N ALA A 217 -16.03 -16.06 3.43
CA ALA A 217 -16.58 -14.99 2.60
C ALA A 217 -15.59 -13.84 2.44
N THR A 218 -14.90 -13.47 3.53
CA THR A 218 -13.87 -12.43 3.53
C THR A 218 -12.68 -12.83 2.64
N LEU A 219 -12.19 -14.05 2.76
CA LEU A 219 -11.09 -14.56 1.94
C LEU A 219 -11.50 -14.66 0.46
N ALA A 220 -12.70 -15.17 0.17
CA ALA A 220 -13.22 -15.24 -1.19
C ALA A 220 -13.30 -13.83 -1.81
N TYR A 221 -13.74 -12.83 -1.04
CA TYR A 221 -13.76 -11.46 -1.50
C TYR A 221 -12.34 -10.90 -1.73
N ILE A 222 -11.39 -11.16 -0.83
CA ILE A 222 -9.99 -10.71 -1.01
C ILE A 222 -9.41 -11.29 -2.31
N VAL A 223 -9.62 -12.58 -2.55
CA VAL A 223 -9.17 -13.24 -3.79
C VAL A 223 -9.87 -12.64 -5.02
N LEU A 224 -11.18 -12.42 -4.96
CA LEU A 224 -11.93 -11.77 -6.03
C LEU A 224 -11.43 -10.36 -6.31
N LEU A 225 -11.18 -9.56 -5.26
CA LEU A 225 -10.62 -8.22 -5.37
C LEU A 225 -9.24 -8.26 -6.02
N MET A 226 -8.38 -9.19 -5.63
CA MET A 226 -7.05 -9.36 -6.23
C MET A 226 -7.15 -9.73 -7.71
N ALA A 227 -8.03 -10.66 -8.07
CA ALA A 227 -8.26 -11.05 -9.46
C ALA A 227 -8.81 -9.87 -10.29
N ALA A 228 -9.76 -9.11 -9.75
CA ALA A 228 -10.30 -7.92 -10.40
C ALA A 228 -9.24 -6.82 -10.58
N CYS A 229 -8.37 -6.62 -9.57
CA CYS A 229 -7.25 -5.70 -9.68
C CYS A 229 -6.21 -6.18 -10.69
N ALA A 230 -5.90 -7.48 -10.75
CA ALA A 230 -5.02 -8.04 -11.77
C ALA A 230 -5.59 -7.83 -13.19
N ALA A 231 -6.89 -8.05 -13.37
CA ALA A 231 -7.57 -7.77 -14.63
C ALA A 231 -7.51 -6.27 -14.99
N SER A 232 -7.74 -5.38 -14.02
CA SER A 232 -7.56 -3.93 -14.24
C SER A 232 -6.10 -3.58 -14.56
N GLY A 233 -5.14 -4.27 -13.98
CA GLY A 233 -3.71 -4.13 -14.28
C GLY A 233 -3.37 -4.51 -15.71
N TRP A 234 -3.99 -5.57 -16.20
CA TRP A 234 -3.87 -5.94 -17.62
C TRP A 234 -4.46 -4.84 -18.54
N VAL A 235 -5.60 -4.28 -18.21
CA VAL A 235 -6.18 -3.14 -18.96
C VAL A 235 -5.25 -1.94 -18.92
N MET A 236 -4.70 -1.60 -17.74
CA MET A 236 -3.76 -0.48 -17.57
C MET A 236 -2.47 -0.70 -18.37
N SER A 237 -1.95 -1.94 -18.41
CA SER A 237 -0.77 -2.26 -19.23
C SER A 237 -1.00 -1.99 -20.71
N LYS A 238 -2.19 -2.32 -21.22
CA LYS A 238 -2.56 -2.03 -22.62
C LYS A 238 -2.81 -0.54 -22.88
N TRP A 239 -3.46 0.14 -21.94
CA TRP A 239 -3.79 1.56 -22.08
C TRP A 239 -2.55 2.45 -22.05
N LEU A 240 -1.61 2.16 -21.15
CA LEU A 240 -0.42 2.98 -20.92
C LEU A 240 0.86 2.44 -21.61
N GLY A 241 0.77 1.30 -22.28
CA GLY A 241 1.95 0.65 -22.89
C GLY A 241 2.94 0.09 -21.86
N LEU A 242 2.45 -0.24 -20.65
CA LEU A 242 3.27 -0.79 -19.57
C LEU A 242 3.44 -2.30 -19.71
N SER A 243 4.46 -2.85 -19.05
CA SER A 243 4.57 -4.29 -18.86
C SER A 243 3.42 -4.83 -18.00
N LEU A 244 3.12 -6.14 -18.11
CA LEU A 244 2.13 -6.77 -17.23
C LEU A 244 2.54 -6.71 -15.76
N TYR A 245 3.83 -6.78 -15.49
CA TYR A 245 4.42 -6.61 -14.17
C TYR A 245 4.06 -5.24 -13.57
N GLU A 246 4.33 -4.16 -14.30
CA GLU A 246 4.01 -2.80 -13.87
C GLU A 246 2.51 -2.59 -13.70
N GLY A 247 1.69 -3.05 -14.65
CA GLY A 247 0.24 -2.95 -14.58
C GLY A 247 -0.32 -3.66 -13.35
N TYR A 248 0.18 -4.86 -13.04
CA TYR A 248 -0.21 -5.62 -11.84
C TYR A 248 0.17 -4.91 -10.55
N LEU A 249 1.43 -4.44 -10.43
CA LEU A 249 1.88 -3.71 -9.25
C LEU A 249 1.13 -2.39 -9.05
N ALA A 250 0.82 -1.68 -10.14
CA ALA A 250 0.11 -0.40 -10.11
C ALA A 250 -1.32 -0.51 -9.56
N THR A 251 -1.99 -1.64 -9.81
CA THR A 251 -3.40 -1.85 -9.46
C THR A 251 -3.63 -2.72 -8.23
N THR A 252 -2.61 -3.38 -7.69
CA THR A 252 -2.72 -4.27 -6.53
C THR A 252 -3.40 -3.61 -5.33
N PRO A 253 -4.43 -4.25 -4.71
CA PRO A 253 -5.27 -3.64 -3.69
C PRO A 253 -4.65 -3.73 -2.30
N GLY A 254 -4.00 -2.71 -1.82
CA GLY A 254 -3.34 -2.68 -0.51
C GLY A 254 -1.86 -3.00 -0.59
N ALA A 255 -1.20 -3.13 0.58
CA ALA A 255 0.23 -3.35 0.67
C ALA A 255 1.06 -2.38 -0.21
N LEU A 256 0.74 -1.08 -0.10
CA LEU A 256 1.41 -0.01 -0.86
C LEU A 256 2.93 -0.16 -0.78
N GLU A 257 3.43 -0.35 0.42
CA GLU A 257 4.86 -0.48 0.70
C GLU A 257 5.48 -1.68 -0.02
N THR A 258 4.78 -2.82 -0.04
CA THR A 258 5.26 -4.04 -0.74
C THR A 258 5.25 -3.85 -2.26
N ALA A 259 4.20 -3.22 -2.80
CA ALA A 259 4.11 -2.93 -4.24
C ALA A 259 5.20 -1.95 -4.69
N LEU A 260 5.47 -0.91 -3.89
CA LEU A 260 6.55 0.05 -4.15
C LEU A 260 7.93 -0.60 -4.06
N ALA A 261 8.13 -1.49 -3.08
CA ALA A 261 9.36 -2.23 -2.92
C ALA A 261 9.66 -3.13 -4.13
N LEU A 262 8.68 -3.95 -4.52
CA LEU A 262 8.82 -4.82 -5.71
C LEU A 262 8.96 -4.02 -7.01
N SER A 263 8.31 -2.86 -7.10
CA SER A 263 8.47 -1.95 -8.23
C SER A 263 9.92 -1.48 -8.37
N ALA A 264 10.54 -1.08 -7.27
CA ALA A 264 11.91 -0.62 -7.26
C ALA A 264 12.91 -1.77 -7.51
N GLU A 265 12.71 -2.95 -6.89
CA GLU A 265 13.56 -4.13 -7.12
C GLU A 265 13.44 -4.68 -8.55
N GLY A 266 12.24 -4.67 -9.11
CA GLY A 266 11.97 -5.16 -10.48
C GLY A 266 12.27 -4.14 -11.57
N GLY A 267 12.85 -2.98 -11.26
CA GLY A 267 13.18 -1.94 -12.22
C GLY A 267 11.95 -1.36 -12.94
N ALA A 268 10.79 -1.34 -12.27
CA ALA A 268 9.57 -0.75 -12.83
C ALA A 268 9.70 0.77 -12.91
N GLY A 269 9.08 1.33 -13.95
CA GLY A 269 9.09 2.77 -14.20
C GLY A 269 8.22 3.58 -13.22
N PRO A 270 8.19 4.91 -13.41
CA PRO A 270 7.46 5.84 -12.52
C PRO A 270 5.94 5.65 -12.52
N ALA A 271 5.41 4.95 -13.52
CA ALA A 271 3.98 4.67 -13.66
C ALA A 271 3.39 3.97 -12.42
N VAL A 272 4.08 2.94 -11.90
CA VAL A 272 3.61 2.17 -10.73
C VAL A 272 3.47 3.08 -9.52
N VAL A 273 4.50 3.86 -9.23
CA VAL A 273 4.51 4.77 -8.08
C VAL A 273 3.40 5.83 -8.23
N SER A 274 3.29 6.43 -9.41
CA SER A 274 2.29 7.46 -9.71
C SER A 274 0.87 6.95 -9.56
N LEU A 275 0.54 5.79 -10.14
CA LEU A 275 -0.78 5.17 -10.07
C LEU A 275 -1.15 4.79 -8.62
N GLN A 276 -0.19 4.26 -7.85
CA GLN A 276 -0.38 3.92 -6.45
C GLN A 276 -0.66 5.16 -5.57
N ILE A 277 0.07 6.28 -5.82
CA ILE A 277 -0.14 7.55 -5.11
C ILE A 277 -1.53 8.13 -5.44
N ILE A 278 -1.88 8.21 -6.72
CA ILE A 278 -3.18 8.72 -7.16
C ILE A 278 -4.30 7.92 -6.52
N ARG A 279 -4.20 6.59 -6.55
CA ARG A 279 -5.18 5.71 -5.91
C ARG A 279 -5.30 5.99 -4.41
N LEU A 280 -4.17 6.11 -3.71
CA LEU A 280 -4.19 6.39 -2.27
C LEU A 280 -4.89 7.72 -1.98
N VAL A 281 -4.56 8.78 -2.71
CA VAL A 281 -5.19 10.09 -2.56
C VAL A 281 -6.70 10.01 -2.80
N CYS A 282 -7.15 9.34 -3.86
CA CYS A 282 -8.57 9.13 -4.16
C CYS A 282 -9.29 8.40 -3.01
N ILE A 283 -8.68 7.32 -2.50
CA ILE A 283 -9.26 6.55 -1.38
C ILE A 283 -9.33 7.40 -0.11
N LEU A 284 -8.31 8.21 0.20
CA LEU A 284 -8.31 9.08 1.36
C LEU A 284 -9.37 10.19 1.27
N ILE A 285 -9.58 10.75 0.07
CA ILE A 285 -10.67 11.70 -0.18
C ILE A 285 -12.01 11.02 0.10
N VAL A 286 -12.26 9.85 -0.51
CA VAL A 286 -13.49 9.09 -0.28
C VAL A 286 -13.66 8.72 1.20
N ALA A 287 -12.60 8.28 1.86
CA ALA A 287 -12.61 7.94 3.28
C ALA A 287 -12.98 9.13 4.17
N GLY A 288 -12.54 10.33 3.83
CA GLY A 288 -12.91 11.57 4.54
C GLY A 288 -14.41 11.89 4.46
N TYR A 289 -15.06 11.57 3.34
CA TYR A 289 -16.51 11.77 3.15
C TYR A 289 -17.35 10.55 3.57
N LEU A 290 -16.73 9.42 3.81
CA LEU A 290 -17.37 8.13 4.06
C LEU A 290 -18.33 8.16 5.27
N PRO A 291 -18.02 8.78 6.42
CA PRO A 291 -18.96 8.87 7.54
C PRO A 291 -20.29 9.52 7.16
N ASN A 292 -20.24 10.58 6.35
CA ASN A 292 -21.44 11.30 5.90
C ASN A 292 -22.23 10.47 4.86
N LEU A 293 -21.52 9.76 4.00
CA LEU A 293 -22.12 8.90 2.98
C LEU A 293 -22.83 7.71 3.62
N LEU A 294 -22.17 7.03 4.55
CA LEU A 294 -22.73 5.87 5.25
C LEU A 294 -23.96 6.25 6.09
N ARG A 295 -23.95 7.37 6.78
CA ARG A 295 -25.12 7.87 7.51
C ARG A 295 -26.34 8.15 6.62
N LYS A 296 -26.12 8.50 5.35
CA LYS A 296 -27.21 8.66 4.37
C LYS A 296 -27.74 7.32 3.83
N LEU A 297 -26.88 6.31 3.74
CA LEU A 297 -27.24 4.99 3.26
C LEU A 297 -27.88 4.09 4.32
N SER A 298 -27.70 4.44 5.61
CA SER A 298 -28.31 3.75 6.74
C SER A 298 -29.73 4.28 7.11
N ARG A 299 -30.12 5.41 6.50
CA ARG A 299 -31.51 5.93 6.56
C ARG A 299 -32.34 5.39 5.41
#